data_76b2fa69d2f1130cd1aaca8698d3bf6d
#
_entry.id   76b2fa69d2f1130cd1aaca8698d3bf6d
#
_cell.length_a   1.000
_cell.length_b   1.000
_cell.length_c   1.000
_cell.angle_alpha   90.00
_cell.angle_beta   90.00
_cell.angle_gamma   90.00
#
_symmetry.space_group_name_H-M   'P 1'
#
loop_
_entity.id
_entity.type
_entity.pdbx_description
1 polymer ?
#
loop_
_entity_poly.entity_id
_entity_poly.type
_entity_poly.pdbx_seq_one_letter_code
_entity_poly.pdbx_strand_id
1 'polypeptide(L)'
;MKKLLTLLVAATLSTVAMAQTTVTFTVMVDVTNYVAGGATIAANGLRVGGTFGTLGATSNGTPMLDWNPTDAGSAMTDMGNNVWSKSITFPAAAVGQPLLFKFVNGGWGSNEGTADTSISADGCGINDGSGNINRRVTIVPVPLTVKYCWDKCFQCDGSSPIITSSIRSLTQSIKALSVYPNPFNGEMNISYENARSSKVSVEIVNLLGQSVKSLYNGQQAAGQHELVWDATANSGVKVPFGTYFVRQVVDGKTSVKKVIYNR
;
A
#
# COMPACT_ATOMS: atom_id res chain seq x y z
N MET A 1 48.98 50.85 15.87
CA MET A 1 47.79 50.17 16.44
C MET A 1 46.93 49.64 15.27
N LYS A 2 47.09 48.38 14.93
CA LYS A 2 46.31 47.73 13.84
C LYS A 2 45.05 47.12 14.46
N LYS A 3 43.86 47.61 14.09
CA LYS A 3 42.58 47.04 14.52
C LYS A 3 42.30 45.83 13.63
N LEU A 4 42.25 44.67 14.26
CA LEU A 4 41.82 43.41 13.62
C LEU A 4 40.29 43.42 13.61
N LEU A 5 39.68 43.38 12.41
CA LEU A 5 38.25 43.30 12.22
C LEU A 5 37.90 41.79 12.04
N THR A 6 37.34 41.21 13.10
CA THR A 6 36.89 39.82 13.07
C THR A 6 35.51 39.74 12.40
N LEU A 7 35.46 39.20 11.20
CA LEU A 7 34.20 38.96 10.48
C LEU A 7 33.55 37.67 11.01
N LEU A 8 32.47 37.82 11.77
CA LEU A 8 31.62 36.67 12.18
C LEU A 8 30.73 36.26 11.00
N VAL A 9 31.04 35.15 10.35
CA VAL A 9 30.14 34.53 9.38
C VAL A 9 29.14 33.70 10.16
N ALA A 10 27.91 34.22 10.29
CA ALA A 10 26.78 33.44 10.81
C ALA A 10 26.33 32.46 9.72
N ALA A 11 26.68 31.19 9.85
CA ALA A 11 26.14 30.12 9.04
C ALA A 11 24.68 29.84 9.48
N THR A 12 23.72 30.32 8.69
CA THR A 12 22.33 29.95 8.89
C THR A 12 22.15 28.49 8.39
N LEU A 13 22.09 27.56 9.33
CA LEU A 13 21.60 26.21 9.05
C LEU A 13 20.11 26.33 8.68
N SER A 14 19.79 26.29 7.40
CA SER A 14 18.44 26.05 6.94
C SER A 14 18.10 24.59 7.21
N THR A 15 17.39 24.31 8.29
CA THR A 15 16.74 23.03 8.52
C THR A 15 15.66 22.88 7.46
N VAL A 16 15.92 22.08 6.44
CA VAL A 16 14.85 21.59 5.55
C VAL A 16 13.96 20.73 6.43
N ALA A 17 12.82 21.28 6.86
CA ALA A 17 11.76 20.51 7.48
C ALA A 17 11.27 19.51 6.41
N MET A 18 11.73 18.27 6.50
CA MET A 18 11.12 17.17 5.76
C MET A 18 9.67 17.11 6.20
N ALA A 19 8.74 17.33 5.27
CA ALA A 19 7.33 17.16 5.53
C ALA A 19 7.13 15.74 6.07
N GLN A 20 6.72 15.64 7.32
CA GLN A 20 6.51 14.37 8.01
C GLN A 20 5.34 13.67 7.31
N THR A 21 5.64 12.71 6.44
CA THR A 21 4.62 11.94 5.73
C THR A 21 3.93 11.05 6.73
N THR A 22 2.65 11.32 6.98
CA THR A 22 1.78 10.46 7.80
C THR A 22 1.28 9.29 6.98
N VAL A 23 0.93 8.19 7.64
CA VAL A 23 0.32 6.99 7.02
C VAL A 23 -1.07 6.78 7.58
N THR A 24 -2.03 6.47 6.71
CA THR A 24 -3.39 6.13 7.12
C THR A 24 -3.55 4.62 7.24
N PHE A 25 -4.04 4.16 8.38
CA PHE A 25 -4.47 2.79 8.61
C PHE A 25 -5.99 2.79 8.80
N THR A 26 -6.69 2.05 7.94
CA THR A 26 -8.13 1.86 8.05
C THR A 26 -8.39 0.42 8.50
N VAL A 27 -9.01 0.27 9.66
CA VAL A 27 -9.43 -1.02 10.17
C VAL A 27 -10.94 -1.16 10.04
N MET A 28 -11.38 -2.31 9.56
CA MET A 28 -12.80 -2.64 9.41
C MET A 28 -13.10 -3.95 10.12
N VAL A 29 -14.29 -4.03 10.71
CA VAL A 29 -14.82 -5.25 11.29
C VAL A 29 -16.21 -5.53 10.74
N ASP A 30 -16.43 -6.78 10.36
CA ASP A 30 -17.73 -7.32 9.99
C ASP A 30 -18.26 -8.12 11.20
N VAL A 31 -19.41 -7.72 11.72
CA VAL A 31 -20.04 -8.32 12.91
C VAL A 31 -21.23 -9.20 12.54
N THR A 32 -21.39 -9.57 11.27
CA THR A 32 -22.54 -10.37 10.82
C THR A 32 -22.68 -11.66 11.63
N ASN A 33 -21.60 -12.42 11.82
CA ASN A 33 -21.63 -13.67 12.57
C ASN A 33 -21.84 -13.43 14.09
N TYR A 34 -21.32 -12.33 14.61
CA TYR A 34 -21.48 -11.93 16.01
C TYR A 34 -22.95 -11.61 16.32
N VAL A 35 -23.61 -10.82 15.47
CA VAL A 35 -25.03 -10.48 15.59
C VAL A 35 -25.91 -11.69 15.33
N ALA A 36 -25.59 -12.52 14.31
CA ALA A 36 -26.31 -13.77 14.05
C ALA A 36 -26.22 -14.76 15.21
N GLY A 37 -25.15 -14.70 15.99
CA GLY A 37 -24.97 -15.45 17.24
C GLY A 37 -25.78 -14.91 18.43
N GLY A 38 -26.62 -13.88 18.23
CA GLY A 38 -27.47 -13.30 19.24
C GLY A 38 -26.90 -12.09 19.98
N ALA A 39 -25.71 -11.62 19.61
CA ALA A 39 -25.12 -10.41 20.19
C ALA A 39 -25.83 -9.14 19.70
N THR A 40 -25.94 -8.15 20.58
CA THR A 40 -26.47 -6.83 20.25
C THR A 40 -25.36 -5.81 20.27
N ILE A 41 -25.31 -4.94 19.25
CA ILE A 41 -24.35 -3.84 19.23
C ILE A 41 -24.75 -2.80 20.28
N ALA A 42 -23.78 -2.40 21.09
CA ALA A 42 -23.97 -1.41 22.14
C ALA A 42 -24.47 -0.06 21.59
N ALA A 43 -25.23 0.68 22.35
CA ALA A 43 -25.82 1.96 21.93
C ALA A 43 -24.73 3.00 21.48
N ASN A 44 -23.54 2.91 22.06
CA ASN A 44 -22.39 3.76 21.67
C ASN A 44 -21.52 3.15 20.54
N GLY A 45 -21.99 2.07 19.91
CA GLY A 45 -21.39 1.44 18.74
C GLY A 45 -20.13 0.63 19.02
N LEU A 46 -19.52 0.14 17.94
CA LEU A 46 -18.23 -0.53 18.00
C LEU A 46 -17.08 0.46 18.19
N ARG A 47 -16.05 -0.04 18.82
CA ARG A 47 -14.86 0.70 19.21
C ARG A 47 -13.60 -0.10 18.89
N VAL A 48 -12.46 0.59 18.82
CA VAL A 48 -11.15 -0.04 18.70
C VAL A 48 -10.26 0.40 19.87
N GLY A 49 -9.67 -0.55 20.59
CA GLY A 49 -8.63 -0.31 21.58
C GLY A 49 -7.30 -0.85 21.10
N GLY A 50 -6.20 -0.17 21.37
CA GLY A 50 -4.88 -0.59 20.91
C GLY A 50 -3.76 0.31 21.38
N THR A 51 -2.54 0.05 20.95
CA THR A 51 -1.32 0.83 21.26
C THR A 51 -1.22 2.10 20.41
N PHE A 52 -2.32 2.84 20.29
CA PHE A 52 -2.44 4.00 19.41
C PHE A 52 -1.63 5.20 19.90
N GLY A 53 -1.75 5.51 21.21
CA GLY A 53 -1.06 6.64 21.83
C GLY A 53 0.46 6.47 21.80
N THR A 54 0.94 5.28 22.17
CA THR A 54 2.38 4.91 22.09
C THR A 54 2.95 5.12 20.68
N LEU A 55 2.14 4.87 19.65
CA LEU A 55 2.55 5.05 18.24
C LEU A 55 2.28 6.47 17.71
N GLY A 56 1.81 7.38 18.54
CA GLY A 56 1.52 8.77 18.14
C GLY A 56 0.35 8.89 17.18
N ALA A 57 -0.59 7.94 17.22
CA ALA A 57 -1.74 7.91 16.34
C ALA A 57 -2.72 9.05 16.61
N THR A 58 -3.38 9.50 15.55
CA THR A 58 -4.46 10.47 15.63
C THR A 58 -5.70 9.96 14.88
N SER A 59 -6.86 10.41 15.33
CA SER A 59 -8.13 10.22 14.63
C SER A 59 -8.74 11.59 14.37
N ASN A 60 -8.95 11.93 13.10
CA ASN A 60 -9.41 13.27 12.67
C ASN A 60 -8.57 14.41 13.28
N GLY A 61 -7.24 14.21 13.38
CA GLY A 61 -6.30 15.18 13.95
C GLY A 61 -6.22 15.19 15.49
N THR A 62 -7.08 14.47 16.22
CA THR A 62 -7.05 14.36 17.68
C THR A 62 -6.18 13.16 18.10
N PRO A 63 -5.22 13.31 19.05
CA PRO A 63 -4.45 12.19 19.57
C PRO A 63 -5.35 11.08 20.14
N MET A 64 -5.01 9.84 19.82
CA MET A 64 -5.68 8.65 20.37
C MET A 64 -4.95 8.17 21.63
N LEU A 65 -5.70 7.63 22.57
CA LEU A 65 -5.15 7.05 23.80
C LEU A 65 -4.92 5.54 23.65
N ASP A 66 -3.93 5.02 24.37
CA ASP A 66 -3.69 3.58 24.44
C ASP A 66 -4.82 2.89 25.20
N TRP A 67 -5.30 1.79 24.61
CA TRP A 67 -6.26 0.86 25.23
C TRP A 67 -7.49 1.55 25.87
N ASN A 68 -7.91 2.69 25.30
CA ASN A 68 -9.07 3.42 25.79
C ASN A 68 -10.24 3.40 24.78
N PRO A 69 -11.10 2.37 24.78
CA PRO A 69 -12.23 2.29 23.85
C PRO A 69 -13.33 3.29 24.17
N THR A 70 -13.32 3.94 25.34
CA THR A 70 -14.31 4.98 25.69
C THR A 70 -13.95 6.36 25.15
N ASP A 71 -12.70 6.54 24.69
CA ASP A 71 -12.26 7.75 24.01
C ASP A 71 -13.02 7.98 22.70
N ALA A 72 -13.37 9.23 22.41
CA ALA A 72 -14.04 9.59 21.17
C ALA A 72 -13.24 9.19 19.92
N GLY A 73 -11.91 9.25 20.01
CA GLY A 73 -11.00 8.80 18.96
C GLY A 73 -11.10 7.31 18.63
N SER A 74 -11.57 6.48 19.55
CA SER A 74 -11.74 5.04 19.41
C SER A 74 -13.04 4.61 18.72
N ALA A 75 -14.03 5.51 18.60
CA ALA A 75 -15.32 5.19 17.99
C ALA A 75 -15.18 4.83 16.52
N MET A 76 -15.80 3.73 16.11
CA MET A 76 -15.90 3.29 14.72
C MET A 76 -17.17 3.86 14.07
N THR A 77 -17.16 3.98 12.76
CA THR A 77 -18.31 4.43 11.97
C THR A 77 -19.05 3.22 11.44
N ASP A 78 -20.35 3.18 11.59
CA ASP A 78 -21.22 2.19 10.97
C ASP A 78 -21.29 2.46 9.46
N MET A 79 -20.91 1.46 8.67
CA MET A 79 -20.92 1.50 7.19
C MET A 79 -22.17 0.82 6.61
N GLY A 80 -23.09 0.36 7.48
CA GLY A 80 -24.20 -0.51 7.10
C GLY A 80 -23.79 -1.99 6.93
N ASN A 81 -24.78 -2.85 6.76
CA ASN A 81 -24.59 -4.30 6.55
C ASN A 81 -23.67 -4.97 7.59
N ASN A 82 -23.80 -4.57 8.85
CA ASN A 82 -22.97 -5.07 9.97
C ASN A 82 -21.45 -4.82 9.82
N VAL A 83 -21.03 -3.87 9.00
CA VAL A 83 -19.63 -3.51 8.81
C VAL A 83 -19.34 -2.17 9.48
N TRP A 84 -18.28 -2.13 10.29
CA TRP A 84 -17.81 -0.92 10.97
C TRP A 84 -16.39 -0.60 10.54
N SER A 85 -16.06 0.68 10.49
CA SER A 85 -14.78 1.16 9.99
C SER A 85 -14.19 2.26 10.88
N LYS A 86 -12.85 2.29 10.95
CA LYS A 86 -12.09 3.36 11.60
C LYS A 86 -10.84 3.68 10.80
N SER A 87 -10.67 4.95 10.43
CA SER A 87 -9.42 5.46 9.86
C SER A 87 -8.58 6.13 10.94
N ILE A 88 -7.30 5.79 10.97
CA ILE A 88 -6.31 6.19 11.97
C ILE A 88 -5.09 6.69 11.21
N THR A 89 -4.54 7.82 11.62
CA THR A 89 -3.35 8.40 11.01
C THR A 89 -2.17 8.24 11.95
N PHE A 90 -1.07 7.68 11.44
CA PHE A 90 0.18 7.49 12.15
C PHE A 90 1.27 8.42 11.63
N PRO A 91 2.18 8.92 12.47
CA PRO A 91 3.36 9.63 12.02
C PRO A 91 4.33 8.67 11.32
N ALA A 92 5.24 9.20 10.50
CA ALA A 92 6.27 8.43 9.81
C ALA A 92 7.13 7.58 10.77
N ALA A 93 7.34 8.04 11.98
CA ALA A 93 8.11 7.32 13.02
C ALA A 93 7.45 5.99 13.45
N ALA A 94 6.16 5.81 13.22
CA ALA A 94 5.44 4.58 13.52
C ALA A 94 5.66 3.48 12.44
N VAL A 95 6.20 3.83 11.28
CA VAL A 95 6.45 2.86 10.20
C VAL A 95 7.43 1.79 10.66
N GLY A 96 7.09 0.53 10.42
CA GLY A 96 7.85 -0.63 10.87
C GLY A 96 7.51 -1.08 12.29
N GLN A 97 6.77 -0.29 13.07
CA GLN A 97 6.40 -0.66 14.43
C GLN A 97 5.16 -1.57 14.44
N PRO A 98 5.07 -2.49 15.41
CA PRO A 98 3.88 -3.31 15.60
C PRO A 98 2.77 -2.50 16.28
N LEU A 99 1.60 -2.47 15.66
CA LEU A 99 0.36 -2.04 16.28
C LEU A 99 -0.36 -3.25 16.86
N LEU A 100 -0.67 -3.21 18.14
CA LEU A 100 -1.58 -4.16 18.80
C LEU A 100 -2.94 -3.51 18.96
N PHE A 101 -4.01 -4.24 18.62
CA PHE A 101 -5.37 -3.72 18.76
C PHE A 101 -6.40 -4.84 18.87
N LYS A 102 -7.62 -4.49 19.29
CA LYS A 102 -8.79 -5.35 19.23
C LYS A 102 -10.07 -4.53 19.07
N PHE A 103 -11.10 -5.19 18.60
CA PHE A 103 -12.44 -4.62 18.53
C PHE A 103 -13.18 -4.79 19.86
N VAL A 104 -13.99 -3.79 20.18
CA VAL A 104 -14.73 -3.70 21.44
C VAL A 104 -16.16 -3.28 21.13
N ASN A 105 -17.14 -3.97 21.70
CA ASN A 105 -18.55 -3.62 21.58
C ASN A 105 -18.94 -2.70 22.74
N GLY A 106 -18.85 -1.40 22.51
CA GLY A 106 -19.22 -0.36 23.48
C GLY A 106 -18.18 -0.05 24.54
N GLY A 107 -17.61 -1.06 25.19
CA GLY A 107 -16.61 -0.91 26.25
C GLY A 107 -15.99 -2.24 26.65
N TRP A 108 -14.97 -2.19 27.52
CA TRP A 108 -14.32 -3.40 28.03
C TRP A 108 -15.32 -4.35 28.69
N GLY A 109 -15.09 -5.65 28.53
CA GLY A 109 -16.01 -6.73 28.95
C GLY A 109 -16.86 -7.28 27.80
N SER A 110 -16.93 -6.58 26.65
CA SER A 110 -17.56 -7.05 25.42
C SER A 110 -16.58 -6.86 24.26
N ASN A 111 -15.39 -7.42 24.37
CA ASN A 111 -14.33 -7.34 23.38
C ASN A 111 -14.04 -8.71 22.76
N GLU A 112 -13.50 -8.72 21.54
CA GLU A 112 -12.97 -9.93 20.91
C GLU A 112 -11.71 -10.43 21.62
N GLY A 113 -11.24 -11.63 21.24
CA GLY A 113 -9.98 -12.19 21.76
C GLY A 113 -10.03 -12.54 23.23
N THR A 114 -11.18 -13.01 23.73
CA THR A 114 -11.35 -13.44 25.12
C THR A 114 -11.13 -14.94 25.31
N ALA A 115 -10.99 -15.69 24.21
CA ALA A 115 -10.75 -17.12 24.22
C ALA A 115 -9.59 -17.49 23.31
N ASP A 116 -8.75 -18.43 23.72
CA ASP A 116 -7.61 -18.94 22.93
C ASP A 116 -8.03 -19.62 21.62
N THR A 117 -9.32 -19.91 21.46
CA THR A 117 -9.89 -20.53 20.26
C THR A 117 -10.32 -19.55 19.18
N SER A 118 -10.13 -18.25 19.40
CA SER A 118 -10.51 -17.19 18.47
C SER A 118 -9.33 -16.72 17.59
N ILE A 119 -9.03 -15.43 17.60
CA ILE A 119 -7.96 -14.82 16.78
C ILE A 119 -6.56 -15.38 17.05
N SER A 120 -6.30 -15.98 18.23
CA SER A 120 -5.02 -16.65 18.53
C SER A 120 -4.89 -17.95 17.73
N ALA A 121 -5.92 -18.79 17.73
CA ALA A 121 -5.95 -20.05 16.99
C ALA A 121 -5.83 -19.82 15.47
N ASP A 122 -6.43 -18.74 14.98
CA ASP A 122 -6.39 -18.35 13.57
C ASP A 122 -5.04 -17.70 13.16
N GLY A 123 -4.14 -17.41 14.11
CA GLY A 123 -2.78 -16.93 13.85
C GLY A 123 -2.60 -15.42 13.68
N CYS A 124 -3.64 -14.60 13.82
CA CYS A 124 -3.51 -13.13 13.79
C CYS A 124 -3.55 -12.48 15.18
N GLY A 125 -3.79 -13.26 16.21
CA GLY A 125 -3.80 -12.82 17.60
C GLY A 125 -2.49 -13.14 18.30
N ILE A 126 -2.07 -12.24 19.18
CA ILE A 126 -0.91 -12.41 20.06
C ILE A 126 -1.37 -12.28 21.50
N ASN A 127 -1.02 -13.25 22.33
CA ASN A 127 -1.17 -13.16 23.77
C ASN A 127 -0.14 -12.15 24.31
N ASP A 128 -0.61 -11.17 25.07
CA ASP A 128 0.24 -10.12 25.66
C ASP A 128 0.94 -10.57 26.96
N GLY A 129 0.78 -11.85 27.34
CA GLY A 129 1.32 -12.42 28.58
C GLY A 129 0.42 -12.19 29.80
N SER A 130 -0.65 -11.42 29.66
CA SER A 130 -1.66 -11.13 30.73
C SER A 130 -3.00 -11.81 30.46
N GLY A 131 -3.06 -12.70 29.47
CA GLY A 131 -4.27 -13.43 29.07
C GLY A 131 -5.13 -12.68 28.05
N ASN A 132 -4.70 -11.51 27.56
CA ASN A 132 -5.39 -10.83 26.49
C ASN A 132 -4.84 -11.24 25.13
N ILE A 133 -5.74 -11.57 24.22
CA ILE A 133 -5.38 -11.85 22.83
C ILE A 133 -5.66 -10.59 22.01
N ASN A 134 -4.63 -10.03 21.39
CA ASN A 134 -4.69 -8.80 20.61
C ASN A 134 -4.31 -9.06 19.16
N ARG A 135 -4.95 -8.42 18.21
CA ARG A 135 -4.51 -8.43 16.81
C ARG A 135 -3.17 -7.70 16.69
N ARG A 136 -2.34 -8.16 15.78
CA ARG A 136 -1.07 -7.50 15.47
C ARG A 136 -0.99 -7.20 13.99
N VAL A 137 -0.61 -5.95 13.66
CA VAL A 137 -0.26 -5.53 12.30
C VAL A 137 0.99 -4.66 12.36
N THR A 138 1.84 -4.72 11.36
CA THR A 138 2.97 -3.80 11.23
C THR A 138 2.53 -2.57 10.45
N ILE A 139 2.81 -1.37 10.95
CA ILE A 139 2.54 -0.12 10.23
C ILE A 139 3.48 -0.06 9.02
N VAL A 140 2.91 0.01 7.84
CA VAL A 140 3.64 0.08 6.56
C VAL A 140 3.69 1.52 6.05
N PRO A 141 4.70 1.91 5.21
CA PRO A 141 4.87 3.30 4.74
C PRO A 141 3.84 3.73 3.69
N VAL A 142 2.68 3.13 3.70
CA VAL A 142 1.60 3.32 2.72
C VAL A 142 0.26 3.17 3.40
N PRO A 143 -0.80 3.83 2.94
CA PRO A 143 -2.13 3.61 3.48
C PRO A 143 -2.51 2.13 3.42
N LEU A 144 -2.99 1.59 4.52
CA LEU A 144 -3.35 0.19 4.69
C LEU A 144 -4.80 0.09 5.15
N THR A 145 -5.61 -0.73 4.48
CA THR A 145 -6.94 -1.11 4.93
C THR A 145 -6.97 -2.60 5.20
N VAL A 146 -7.49 -2.97 6.36
CA VAL A 146 -7.72 -4.38 6.74
C VAL A 146 -9.17 -4.58 7.14
N LYS A 147 -9.78 -5.68 6.70
CA LYS A 147 -11.14 -6.08 7.09
C LYS A 147 -11.13 -7.51 7.64
N TYR A 148 -11.70 -7.69 8.81
CA TYR A 148 -11.84 -8.97 9.49
C TYR A 148 -13.30 -9.24 9.87
N CYS A 149 -13.65 -10.49 10.09
CA CYS A 149 -14.82 -10.85 10.86
C CYS A 149 -14.51 -10.71 12.37
N TRP A 150 -15.52 -10.37 13.16
CA TRP A 150 -15.40 -10.32 14.61
C TRP A 150 -14.85 -11.64 15.15
N ASP A 151 -13.83 -11.55 15.98
CA ASP A 151 -13.16 -12.67 16.64
C ASP A 151 -12.54 -13.72 15.69
N LYS A 152 -12.23 -13.33 14.43
CA LYS A 152 -11.61 -14.17 13.41
C LYS A 152 -10.50 -13.44 12.67
N CYS A 153 -9.52 -14.19 12.16
CA CYS A 153 -8.45 -13.68 11.31
C CYS A 153 -8.82 -13.58 9.83
N PHE A 154 -10.01 -14.03 9.45
CA PHE A 154 -10.54 -14.06 8.09
C PHE A 154 -11.86 -13.27 8.01
N GLN A 155 -12.44 -13.16 6.82
CA GLN A 155 -13.74 -12.56 6.62
C GLN A 155 -14.87 -13.48 7.11
N CYS A 156 -16.07 -12.92 7.32
CA CYS A 156 -17.20 -13.70 7.84
C CYS A 156 -17.70 -14.79 6.90
N ASP A 157 -17.32 -14.77 5.63
CA ASP A 157 -17.58 -15.84 4.64
C ASP A 157 -16.47 -16.91 4.61
N GLY A 158 -15.47 -16.82 5.48
CA GLY A 158 -14.33 -17.74 5.54
C GLY A 158 -13.20 -17.41 4.56
N SER A 159 -13.34 -16.41 3.71
CA SER A 159 -12.28 -15.99 2.81
C SER A 159 -11.14 -15.27 3.56
N SER A 160 -9.97 -15.19 2.93
CA SER A 160 -8.82 -14.45 3.50
C SER A 160 -9.20 -13.02 3.85
N PRO A 161 -8.59 -12.41 4.89
CA PRO A 161 -8.85 -11.03 5.24
C PRO A 161 -8.57 -10.12 4.07
N ILE A 162 -9.41 -9.09 3.87
CA ILE A 162 -9.08 -8.06 2.90
C ILE A 162 -7.95 -7.24 3.51
N ILE A 163 -6.78 -7.31 2.91
CA ILE A 163 -5.64 -6.46 3.23
C ILE A 163 -5.36 -5.66 1.95
N THR A 164 -5.96 -4.48 1.88
CA THR A 164 -5.63 -3.54 0.80
C THR A 164 -4.69 -2.49 1.39
N SER A 165 -3.42 -2.60 1.05
CA SER A 165 -2.60 -1.38 1.10
C SER A 165 -3.12 -0.46 0.00
N SER A 166 -3.42 0.78 0.29
CA SER A 166 -3.50 1.79 -0.75
C SER A 166 -2.11 2.41 -1.00
N ILE A 167 -1.11 1.54 -1.10
CA ILE A 167 -0.60 1.41 -2.42
C ILE A 167 -1.84 0.87 -3.19
N ARG A 168 -2.78 1.74 -3.57
CA ARG A 168 -3.22 1.66 -4.95
C ARG A 168 -1.90 1.68 -5.63
N SER A 169 -1.57 0.47 -5.48
CA SER A 169 -0.59 -0.16 -6.19
C SER A 169 -0.08 0.81 -7.19
N LEU A 170 1.12 1.09 -7.07
CA LEU A 170 1.98 0.94 -8.22
C LEU A 170 1.82 -0.45 -8.89
N THR A 171 0.90 -1.29 -8.45
CA THR A 171 0.18 -2.41 -9.08
C THR A 171 -1.33 -2.15 -9.18
N GLN A 172 -1.82 -0.87 -9.18
CA GLN A 172 -3.03 -0.60 -9.93
C GLN A 172 -2.61 -0.76 -11.37
N SER A 173 -2.98 -1.92 -11.88
CA SER A 173 -2.84 -2.24 -13.29
C SER A 173 -2.02 -1.20 -14.04
N ILE A 174 -0.71 -1.23 -13.88
CA ILE A 174 0.08 -1.12 -15.08
C ILE A 174 -0.54 -2.24 -15.87
N LYS A 175 -1.39 -1.95 -16.85
CA LYS A 175 -1.80 -2.96 -17.81
C LYS A 175 -0.47 -3.52 -18.22
N ALA A 176 -0.21 -4.73 -17.72
CA ALA A 176 1.16 -5.24 -17.66
C ALA A 176 1.67 -5.10 -19.05
N LEU A 177 2.85 -4.48 -19.24
CA LEU A 177 3.49 -4.29 -20.54
C LEU A 177 3.09 -5.45 -21.44
N SER A 178 2.21 -5.19 -22.40
CA SER A 178 1.62 -6.18 -23.30
C SER A 178 2.19 -5.98 -24.68
N VAL A 179 2.47 -7.07 -25.37
CA VAL A 179 3.03 -7.06 -26.71
C VAL A 179 2.25 -8.04 -27.57
N TYR A 180 1.80 -7.58 -28.75
CA TYR A 180 1.03 -8.44 -29.67
C TYR A 180 1.12 -7.93 -31.12
N PRO A 181 1.09 -8.81 -32.11
CA PRO A 181 1.25 -10.26 -31.98
C PRO A 181 2.64 -10.64 -31.45
N ASN A 182 2.75 -11.80 -30.85
CA ASN A 182 4.03 -12.38 -30.46
C ASN A 182 3.94 -13.92 -30.55
N PRO A 183 4.62 -14.58 -31.48
CA PRO A 183 5.57 -14.03 -32.49
C PRO A 183 4.93 -13.06 -33.49
N PHE A 184 5.76 -12.20 -34.10
CA PHE A 184 5.33 -11.24 -35.13
C PHE A 184 6.26 -11.32 -36.37
N ASN A 185 5.78 -10.84 -37.53
CA ASN A 185 6.50 -10.87 -38.79
C ASN A 185 6.57 -9.51 -39.52
N GLY A 186 5.89 -8.51 -39.04
CA GLY A 186 5.88 -7.15 -39.63
C GLY A 186 6.02 -6.09 -38.57
N GLU A 187 4.92 -5.86 -37.89
CA GLU A 187 4.80 -4.89 -36.81
C GLU A 187 4.27 -5.55 -35.52
N MET A 188 4.66 -5.00 -34.41
CA MET A 188 4.23 -5.44 -33.09
C MET A 188 3.78 -4.22 -32.29
N ASN A 189 2.59 -4.33 -31.71
CA ASN A 189 2.05 -3.32 -30.79
C ASN A 189 2.55 -3.60 -29.38
N ILE A 190 2.90 -2.54 -28.68
CA ILE A 190 3.34 -2.50 -27.30
C ILE A 190 2.38 -1.60 -26.55
N SER A 191 1.59 -2.15 -25.65
CA SER A 191 0.64 -1.39 -24.86
C SER A 191 0.94 -1.47 -23.36
N TYR A 192 0.78 -0.36 -22.68
CA TYR A 192 0.96 -0.23 -21.25
C TYR A 192 0.13 0.93 -20.70
N GLU A 193 -0.01 1.02 -19.40
CA GLU A 193 -0.75 2.08 -18.73
C GLU A 193 0.11 2.72 -17.63
N ASN A 194 0.14 4.04 -17.59
CA ASN A 194 0.75 4.80 -16.50
C ASN A 194 -0.35 5.23 -15.51
N ALA A 195 -0.18 4.87 -14.25
CA ALA A 195 -1.12 5.27 -13.20
C ALA A 195 -1.08 6.78 -12.90
N ARG A 196 0.03 7.44 -13.22
CA ARG A 196 0.26 8.89 -13.03
C ARG A 196 1.25 9.40 -14.09
N SER A 197 1.40 10.71 -14.18
CA SER A 197 2.49 11.30 -14.98
C SER A 197 3.85 10.83 -14.45
N SER A 198 4.63 10.16 -15.29
CA SER A 198 5.87 9.46 -14.91
C SER A 198 6.95 9.63 -15.97
N LYS A 199 8.22 9.54 -15.54
CA LYS A 199 9.32 9.42 -16.50
C LYS A 199 9.37 7.99 -17.02
N VAL A 200 9.16 7.82 -18.33
CA VAL A 200 9.06 6.53 -19.00
C VAL A 200 10.14 6.40 -20.05
N SER A 201 10.80 5.25 -20.11
CA SER A 201 11.55 4.83 -21.28
C SER A 201 11.08 3.45 -21.72
N VAL A 202 10.93 3.29 -23.05
CA VAL A 202 10.59 2.01 -23.69
C VAL A 202 11.57 1.77 -24.83
N GLU A 203 12.25 0.65 -24.78
CA GLU A 203 13.24 0.28 -25.77
C GLU A 203 13.21 -1.21 -26.10
N ILE A 204 13.70 -1.55 -27.28
CA ILE A 204 13.96 -2.91 -27.70
C ILE A 204 15.44 -3.21 -27.43
N VAL A 205 15.71 -4.34 -26.79
CA VAL A 205 17.07 -4.81 -26.53
C VAL A 205 17.26 -6.22 -27.09
N ASN A 206 18.50 -6.54 -27.47
CA ASN A 206 18.88 -7.87 -27.90
C ASN A 206 19.14 -8.82 -26.70
N LEU A 207 19.55 -10.06 -26.98
CA LEU A 207 19.88 -11.08 -25.96
C LEU A 207 21.02 -10.66 -25.02
N LEU A 208 21.90 -9.76 -25.46
CA LEU A 208 23.01 -9.23 -24.66
C LEU A 208 22.62 -7.99 -23.85
N GLY A 209 21.34 -7.56 -23.92
CA GLY A 209 20.86 -6.37 -23.24
C GLY A 209 21.22 -5.04 -23.93
N GLN A 210 21.83 -5.09 -25.12
CA GLN A 210 22.18 -3.89 -25.87
C GLN A 210 20.95 -3.28 -26.52
N SER A 211 20.80 -1.95 -26.46
CA SER A 211 19.68 -1.22 -27.05
C SER A 211 19.72 -1.31 -28.57
N VAL A 212 18.64 -1.80 -29.18
CA VAL A 212 18.42 -1.93 -30.60
C VAL A 212 17.60 -0.76 -31.14
N LYS A 213 16.51 -0.43 -30.44
CA LYS A 213 15.59 0.66 -30.80
C LYS A 213 15.10 1.36 -29.54
N SER A 214 15.20 2.67 -29.50
CA SER A 214 14.47 3.48 -28.51
C SER A 214 13.12 3.88 -29.10
N LEU A 215 12.04 3.48 -28.44
CA LEU A 215 10.67 3.76 -28.88
C LEU A 215 10.09 5.00 -28.19
N TYR A 216 10.43 5.19 -26.92
CA TYR A 216 10.01 6.34 -26.14
C TYR A 216 11.01 6.64 -25.03
N ASN A 217 11.24 7.92 -24.75
CA ASN A 217 12.02 8.37 -23.59
C ASN A 217 11.61 9.79 -23.22
N GLY A 218 10.90 9.94 -22.11
CA GLY A 218 10.42 11.25 -21.66
C GLY A 218 9.40 11.17 -20.53
N GLN A 219 8.84 12.34 -20.20
CA GLN A 219 7.71 12.44 -19.27
C GLN A 219 6.43 12.07 -20.02
N GLN A 220 5.61 11.20 -19.44
CA GLN A 220 4.39 10.71 -20.05
C GLN A 220 3.22 10.81 -19.06
N ALA A 221 2.07 11.27 -19.54
CA ALA A 221 0.86 11.46 -18.72
C ALA A 221 0.31 10.14 -18.17
N ALA A 222 -0.61 10.22 -17.19
CA ALA A 222 -1.40 9.08 -16.77
C ALA A 222 -2.30 8.60 -17.91
N GLY A 223 -2.59 7.28 -17.95
CA GLY A 223 -3.46 6.66 -18.95
C GLY A 223 -2.79 5.57 -19.77
N GLN A 224 -3.53 5.07 -20.76
CA GLN A 224 -3.06 4.05 -21.69
C GLN A 224 -2.17 4.64 -22.78
N HIS A 225 -1.12 3.91 -23.14
CA HIS A 225 -0.17 4.27 -24.19
C HIS A 225 0.08 3.08 -25.10
N GLU A 226 0.22 3.36 -26.37
CA GLU A 226 0.54 2.37 -27.40
C GLU A 226 1.76 2.84 -28.20
N LEU A 227 2.66 1.93 -28.48
CA LEU A 227 3.81 2.09 -29.34
C LEU A 227 3.85 0.95 -30.33
N VAL A 228 4.44 1.20 -31.49
CA VAL A 228 4.61 0.18 -32.53
C VAL A 228 6.09 -0.02 -32.79
N TRP A 229 6.50 -1.27 -32.90
CA TRP A 229 7.82 -1.63 -33.39
C TRP A 229 7.72 -2.43 -34.69
N ASP A 230 8.35 -1.90 -35.71
CA ASP A 230 8.36 -2.44 -37.08
C ASP A 230 9.60 -3.31 -37.39
N ALA A 231 10.23 -3.85 -36.37
CA ALA A 231 11.48 -4.63 -36.45
C ALA A 231 12.66 -3.84 -37.07
N THR A 232 12.72 -2.51 -36.92
CA THR A 232 13.90 -1.72 -37.31
C THR A 232 14.73 -1.33 -36.09
N ALA A 233 16.05 -1.22 -36.30
CA ALA A 233 16.98 -0.62 -35.36
C ALA A 233 16.84 0.92 -35.36
N ASN A 234 17.59 1.61 -34.47
CA ASN A 234 17.68 3.08 -34.49
C ASN A 234 18.25 3.62 -35.81
N SER A 235 19.02 2.83 -36.53
CA SER A 235 19.54 3.16 -37.86
C SER A 235 18.49 3.09 -38.99
N GLY A 236 17.27 2.63 -38.69
CA GLY A 236 16.21 2.39 -39.67
C GLY A 236 16.34 1.07 -40.44
N VAL A 237 17.38 0.30 -40.20
CA VAL A 237 17.62 -1.00 -40.87
C VAL A 237 16.85 -2.09 -40.14
N LYS A 238 16.23 -3.03 -40.88
CA LYS A 238 15.57 -4.22 -40.31
C LYS A 238 16.55 -5.06 -39.50
N VAL A 239 16.14 -5.48 -38.35
CA VAL A 239 16.94 -6.40 -37.50
C VAL A 239 16.80 -7.85 -37.98
N PRO A 240 17.75 -8.74 -37.70
CA PRO A 240 17.62 -10.18 -37.96
C PRO A 240 16.42 -10.80 -37.26
N PHE A 241 15.87 -11.87 -37.84
CA PHE A 241 14.91 -12.70 -37.15
C PHE A 241 15.51 -13.29 -35.85
N GLY A 242 14.73 -13.32 -34.78
CA GLY A 242 15.24 -13.81 -33.51
C GLY A 242 14.45 -13.33 -32.29
N THR A 243 15.06 -13.53 -31.15
CA THR A 243 14.50 -13.13 -29.84
C THR A 243 15.03 -11.77 -29.44
N TYR A 244 14.11 -10.91 -29.06
CA TYR A 244 14.34 -9.58 -28.49
C TYR A 244 13.56 -9.42 -27.20
N PHE A 245 13.80 -8.31 -26.51
CA PHE A 245 13.03 -7.95 -25.32
C PHE A 245 12.58 -6.50 -25.42
N VAL A 246 11.34 -6.25 -25.07
CA VAL A 246 10.84 -4.91 -24.77
C VAL A 246 11.21 -4.63 -23.32
N ARG A 247 12.04 -3.62 -23.10
CA ARG A 247 12.40 -3.11 -21.77
C ARG A 247 11.72 -1.78 -21.54
N GLN A 248 10.85 -1.73 -20.54
CA GLN A 248 10.19 -0.53 -20.08
C GLN A 248 10.76 -0.14 -18.71
N VAL A 249 11.07 1.14 -18.52
CA VAL A 249 11.44 1.70 -17.21
C VAL A 249 10.47 2.83 -16.91
N VAL A 250 9.80 2.74 -15.74
CA VAL A 250 8.88 3.77 -15.25
C VAL A 250 9.36 4.20 -13.86
N ASP A 251 9.74 5.45 -13.70
CA ASP A 251 10.27 5.99 -12.43
C ASP A 251 11.35 5.08 -11.81
N GLY A 252 12.25 4.53 -12.63
CA GLY A 252 13.34 3.64 -12.22
C GLY A 252 12.96 2.16 -12.04
N LYS A 253 11.70 1.78 -12.17
CA LYS A 253 11.27 0.36 -12.13
C LYS A 253 11.25 -0.24 -13.50
N THR A 254 11.89 -1.40 -13.66
CA THR A 254 12.04 -2.08 -14.95
C THR A 254 11.02 -3.21 -15.11
N SER A 255 10.38 -3.24 -16.27
CA SER A 255 9.55 -4.35 -16.76
C SER A 255 10.12 -4.85 -18.08
N VAL A 256 10.12 -6.18 -18.30
CA VAL A 256 10.67 -6.80 -19.51
C VAL A 256 9.69 -7.81 -20.08
N LYS A 257 9.50 -7.79 -21.40
CA LYS A 257 8.73 -8.79 -22.15
C LYS A 257 9.57 -9.38 -23.28
N LYS A 258 9.62 -10.70 -23.34
CA LYS A 258 10.24 -11.42 -24.45
C LYS A 258 9.35 -11.31 -25.69
N VAL A 259 9.95 -11.04 -26.84
CA VAL A 259 9.29 -11.00 -28.15
C VAL A 259 10.09 -11.81 -29.17
N ILE A 260 9.39 -12.40 -30.12
CA ILE A 260 9.98 -13.24 -31.15
C ILE A 260 9.62 -12.62 -32.51
N TYR A 261 10.64 -12.19 -33.23
CA TYR A 261 10.53 -11.73 -34.61
C TYR A 261 10.84 -12.91 -35.55
N ASN A 262 9.84 -13.31 -36.33
CA ASN A 262 9.98 -14.44 -37.28
C ASN A 262 9.57 -14.03 -38.69
N ARG A 263 9.71 -14.98 -39.61
CA ARG A 263 9.29 -14.82 -41.01
C ARG A 263 7.78 -14.75 -41.12
#